data_37b5fd74260b2931279dfa7b4e24f96a
#
_entry.id   37b5fd74260b2931279dfa7b4e24f96a
#
_cell.length_a   1.000
_cell.length_b   1.000
_cell.length_c   1.000
_cell.angle_alpha   90.00
_cell.angle_beta   90.00
_cell.angle_gamma   90.00
#
_symmetry.space_group_name_H-M   'P 1'
#
loop_
_entity.id
_entity.type
_entity.pdbx_description
1 polymer ?
#
loop_
_entity_poly.entity_id
_entity_poly.type
_entity_poly.pdbx_seq_one_letter_code
_entity_poly.pdbx_strand_id
1 'polypeptide(L)'
;MHRLLLVAVVGAAVIACSKPAGGSTDGAAVFGSVCAACHGPTGKPDATMVARLGVKDLTDPALRPTLTAAHVEAQVRHGSANKLMPALEGALTDVQIKAVAAHVASPAFAPMR
;
A
#
# COMPACT_ATOMS: atom_id res chain seq x y z
N MET A 1 3.99 -50.00 -40.81
CA MET A 1 4.90 -49.32 -39.85
C MET A 1 4.31 -47.93 -39.59
N HIS A 2 3.59 -47.79 -38.51
CA HIS A 2 2.98 -46.49 -38.12
C HIS A 2 3.95 -45.84 -37.12
N ARG A 3 4.58 -44.74 -37.53
CA ARG A 3 5.34 -43.91 -36.61
C ARG A 3 4.39 -42.97 -35.92
N LEU A 4 4.09 -43.18 -34.65
CA LEU A 4 3.44 -42.25 -33.79
C LEU A 4 4.43 -41.10 -33.49
N LEU A 5 4.14 -39.92 -34.02
CA LEU A 5 4.78 -38.66 -33.61
C LEU A 5 4.13 -38.19 -32.31
N LEU A 6 4.86 -38.36 -31.21
CA LEU A 6 4.53 -37.73 -29.93
C LEU A 6 4.83 -36.23 -30.04
N VAL A 7 3.80 -35.44 -30.17
CA VAL A 7 3.90 -33.99 -30.04
C VAL A 7 3.96 -33.65 -28.54
N ALA A 8 5.12 -33.33 -28.03
CA ALA A 8 5.27 -32.80 -26.69
C ALA A 8 4.76 -31.36 -26.69
N VAL A 9 3.61 -31.15 -26.08
CA VAL A 9 3.11 -29.80 -25.79
C VAL A 9 3.89 -29.27 -24.59
N VAL A 10 4.87 -28.44 -24.85
CA VAL A 10 5.55 -27.68 -23.81
C VAL A 10 4.60 -26.55 -23.40
N GLY A 11 3.90 -26.77 -22.30
CA GLY A 11 3.11 -25.74 -21.68
C GLY A 11 4.03 -24.66 -21.10
N ALA A 12 4.08 -23.49 -21.71
CA ALA A 12 4.74 -22.34 -21.14
C ALA A 12 3.99 -21.92 -19.89
N ALA A 13 4.56 -22.16 -18.70
CA ALA A 13 4.05 -21.58 -17.46
C ALA A 13 4.27 -20.06 -17.51
N VAL A 14 3.21 -19.32 -17.74
CA VAL A 14 3.24 -17.87 -17.60
C VAL A 14 3.30 -17.56 -16.12
N ILE A 15 4.51 -17.24 -15.63
CA ILE A 15 4.68 -16.72 -14.28
C ILE A 15 4.16 -15.29 -14.32
N ALA A 16 2.92 -15.09 -13.88
CA ALA A 16 2.39 -13.77 -13.64
C ALA A 16 3.18 -13.14 -12.50
N CYS A 17 4.02 -12.15 -12.79
CA CYS A 17 4.63 -11.31 -11.77
C CYS A 17 3.50 -10.58 -11.06
N SER A 18 3.14 -11.00 -9.84
CA SER A 18 2.20 -10.27 -9.01
C SER A 18 2.83 -8.92 -8.69
N LYS A 19 2.10 -7.85 -8.96
CA LYS A 19 2.48 -6.51 -8.55
C LYS A 19 2.61 -6.48 -7.02
N PRO A 20 3.55 -5.66 -6.48
CA PRO A 20 3.54 -5.35 -5.05
C PRO A 20 2.13 -4.97 -4.61
N ALA A 21 1.67 -5.44 -3.48
CA ALA A 21 0.30 -5.35 -3.00
C ALA A 21 -0.75 -6.11 -3.82
N GLY A 22 -0.45 -6.62 -4.98
CA GLY A 22 -1.18 -7.46 -5.92
C GLY A 22 -2.63 -7.74 -5.61
N GLY A 23 -3.04 -8.81 -5.13
CA GLY A 23 -4.41 -9.11 -4.70
C GLY A 23 -4.61 -9.02 -3.20
N SER A 24 -3.61 -8.60 -2.43
CA SER A 24 -3.74 -8.56 -0.97
C SER A 24 -4.81 -7.55 -0.54
N THR A 25 -5.71 -8.00 0.33
CA THR A 25 -6.68 -7.17 1.04
C THR A 25 -6.29 -6.94 2.50
N ASP A 26 -5.09 -7.38 2.90
CA ASP A 26 -4.53 -7.10 4.21
C ASP A 26 -3.96 -5.67 4.25
N GLY A 27 -4.52 -4.83 5.11
CA GLY A 27 -4.11 -3.43 5.25
C GLY A 27 -2.64 -3.26 5.61
N ALA A 28 -2.07 -4.12 6.45
CA ALA A 28 -0.66 -4.09 6.79
C ALA A 28 0.23 -4.42 5.58
N ALA A 29 -0.15 -5.40 4.76
CA ALA A 29 0.57 -5.76 3.55
C ALA A 29 0.50 -4.64 2.49
N VAL A 30 -0.66 -4.02 2.31
CA VAL A 30 -0.82 -2.87 1.41
C VAL A 30 0.04 -1.70 1.87
N PHE A 31 0.02 -1.39 3.17
CA PHE A 31 0.85 -0.33 3.74
C PHE A 31 2.34 -0.58 3.48
N GLY A 32 2.82 -1.78 3.77
CA GLY A 32 4.22 -2.15 3.57
C GLY A 32 4.67 -2.05 2.11
N SER A 33 3.80 -2.38 1.16
CA SER A 33 4.12 -2.37 -0.25
C SER A 33 4.01 -1.00 -0.92
N VAL A 34 3.09 -0.15 -0.47
CA VAL A 34 2.74 1.09 -1.17
C VAL A 34 3.09 2.34 -0.38
N CYS A 35 2.87 2.33 0.92
CA CYS A 35 2.97 3.54 1.76
C CYS A 35 4.32 3.68 2.45
N ALA A 36 4.93 2.56 2.83
CA ALA A 36 6.13 2.54 3.65
C ALA A 36 7.36 3.18 2.99
N ALA A 37 7.43 3.22 1.66
CA ALA A 37 8.52 3.86 0.94
C ALA A 37 8.71 5.34 1.33
N CYS A 38 7.61 6.04 1.60
CA CYS A 38 7.63 7.43 2.05
C CYS A 38 7.38 7.56 3.55
N HIS A 39 6.35 6.87 4.07
CA HIS A 39 5.93 6.99 5.46
C HIS A 39 6.72 6.14 6.45
N GLY A 40 7.67 5.32 5.97
CA GLY A 40 8.41 4.37 6.79
C GLY A 40 7.61 3.11 7.12
N PRO A 41 8.29 2.00 7.43
CA PRO A 41 7.62 0.71 7.68
C PRO A 41 6.71 0.70 8.91
N THR A 42 6.93 1.60 9.86
CA THR A 42 6.10 1.74 11.06
C THR A 42 5.16 2.96 11.01
N GLY A 43 5.17 3.71 9.91
CA GLY A 43 4.43 4.97 9.76
C GLY A 43 5.22 6.20 10.20
N LYS A 44 6.44 6.00 10.72
CA LYS A 44 7.36 7.08 11.05
C LYS A 44 8.39 7.24 9.92
N PRO A 45 8.33 8.32 9.13
CA PRO A 45 9.25 8.56 8.04
C PRO A 45 10.66 8.87 8.54
N ASP A 46 11.66 8.58 7.71
CA ASP A 46 13.01 9.04 8.01
C ASP A 46 13.16 10.57 7.83
N ALA A 47 14.20 11.13 8.44
CA ALA A 47 14.43 12.57 8.42
C ALA A 47 14.63 13.13 7.01
N THR A 48 15.19 12.35 6.09
CA THR A 48 15.39 12.76 4.70
C THR A 48 14.06 12.92 3.97
N MET A 49 13.14 11.98 4.17
CA MET A 49 11.80 12.07 3.58
C MET A 49 11.01 13.27 4.13
N VAL A 50 11.12 13.52 5.42
CA VAL A 50 10.47 14.69 6.03
C VAL A 50 11.05 15.99 5.45
N ALA A 51 12.38 16.09 5.37
CA ALA A 51 13.04 17.30 4.88
C ALA A 51 12.75 17.56 3.39
N ARG A 52 12.72 16.52 2.57
CA ARG A 52 12.55 16.68 1.11
C ARG A 52 11.08 16.80 0.67
N LEU A 53 10.20 16.03 1.27
CA LEU A 53 8.82 15.90 0.80
C LEU A 53 7.78 16.35 1.82
N GLY A 54 8.19 16.68 3.03
CA GLY A 54 7.23 17.02 4.09
C GLY A 54 6.32 15.86 4.48
N VAL A 55 6.82 14.62 4.38
CA VAL A 55 6.04 13.42 4.68
C VAL A 55 5.56 13.47 6.13
N LYS A 56 4.28 13.20 6.33
CA LYS A 56 3.69 13.19 7.66
C LYS A 56 4.12 11.96 8.45
N ASP A 57 4.48 12.16 9.71
CA ASP A 57 4.67 11.10 10.68
C ASP A 57 3.30 10.61 11.15
N LEU A 58 2.90 9.43 10.68
CA LEU A 58 1.61 8.85 11.01
C LEU A 58 1.54 8.31 12.44
N THR A 59 2.66 8.33 13.15
CA THR A 59 2.74 7.95 14.57
C THR A 59 2.71 9.15 15.52
N ASP A 60 2.71 10.37 14.97
CA ASP A 60 2.68 11.59 15.77
C ASP A 60 1.41 11.67 16.62
N PRO A 61 1.52 11.73 17.96
CA PRO A 61 0.37 11.81 18.85
C PRO A 61 -0.56 13.00 18.55
N ALA A 62 -0.02 14.11 18.03
CA ALA A 62 -0.82 15.26 17.65
C ALA A 62 -1.65 15.01 16.37
N LEU A 63 -1.13 14.17 15.48
CA LEU A 63 -1.82 13.83 14.23
C LEU A 63 -2.82 12.68 14.40
N ARG A 64 -2.50 11.70 15.24
CA ARG A 64 -3.29 10.46 15.42
C ARG A 64 -4.80 10.68 15.57
N PRO A 65 -5.30 11.64 16.38
CA PRO A 65 -6.74 11.87 16.51
C PRO A 65 -7.44 12.23 15.20
N THR A 66 -6.73 12.79 14.23
CA THR A 66 -7.29 13.17 12.92
C THR A 66 -7.28 12.01 11.91
N LEU A 67 -6.53 10.96 12.18
CA LEU A 67 -6.37 9.81 11.28
C LEU A 67 -7.49 8.79 11.48
N THR A 68 -8.73 9.23 11.25
CA THR A 68 -9.87 8.31 11.17
C THR A 68 -9.79 7.50 9.87
N ALA A 69 -10.45 6.33 9.84
CA ALA A 69 -10.49 5.52 8.63
C ALA A 69 -11.05 6.30 7.44
N ALA A 70 -12.10 7.10 7.65
CA ALA A 70 -12.69 7.93 6.59
C ALA A 70 -11.72 9.01 6.07
N HIS A 71 -11.00 9.66 6.98
CA HIS A 71 -10.02 10.68 6.59
C HIS A 71 -8.85 10.07 5.80
N VAL A 72 -8.30 8.96 6.30
CA VAL A 72 -7.22 8.26 5.62
C VAL A 72 -7.67 7.73 4.26
N GLU A 73 -8.86 7.15 4.18
CA GLU A 73 -9.44 6.70 2.91
C GLU A 73 -9.51 7.83 1.88
N ALA A 74 -10.04 8.99 2.26
CA ALA A 74 -10.13 10.15 1.38
C ALA A 74 -8.75 10.63 0.92
N GLN A 75 -7.78 10.69 1.84
CA GLN A 75 -6.42 11.09 1.53
C GLN A 75 -5.72 10.13 0.56
N VAL A 76 -5.91 8.83 0.75
CA VAL A 76 -5.34 7.79 -0.14
C VAL A 76 -5.97 7.88 -1.53
N ARG A 77 -7.28 8.09 -1.62
CA ARG A 77 -7.97 8.20 -2.90
C ARG A 77 -7.51 9.41 -3.70
N HIS A 78 -7.40 10.55 -3.08
CA HIS A 78 -7.23 11.83 -3.76
C HIS A 78 -5.80 12.38 -3.73
N GLY A 79 -4.94 11.84 -2.89
CA GLY A 79 -3.58 12.34 -2.70
C GLY A 79 -3.54 13.70 -1.99
N SER A 80 -2.36 14.30 -1.93
CA SER A 80 -2.16 15.62 -1.34
C SER A 80 -2.38 16.75 -2.35
N ALA A 81 -2.66 17.97 -1.84
CA ALA A 81 -2.86 19.14 -2.70
C ALA A 81 -1.62 19.47 -3.53
N ASN A 82 -0.42 19.29 -2.98
CA ASN A 82 0.86 19.48 -3.68
C ASN A 82 1.26 18.28 -4.56
N LYS A 83 0.46 17.22 -4.59
CA LYS A 83 0.68 15.99 -5.36
C LYS A 83 1.94 15.19 -5.00
N LEU A 84 2.61 15.51 -3.90
CA LEU A 84 3.74 14.72 -3.42
C LEU A 84 3.28 13.36 -2.86
N MET A 85 2.11 13.30 -2.23
CA MET A 85 1.39 12.05 -2.02
C MET A 85 0.48 11.81 -3.22
N PRO A 86 0.72 10.78 -4.02
CA PRO A 86 -0.10 10.54 -5.21
C PRO A 86 -1.51 10.08 -4.85
N ALA A 87 -2.47 10.34 -5.73
CA ALA A 87 -3.79 9.73 -5.66
C ALA A 87 -3.67 8.24 -6.04
N LEU A 88 -4.21 7.37 -5.19
CA LEU A 88 -4.10 5.92 -5.39
C LEU A 88 -5.41 5.28 -5.86
N GLU A 89 -6.46 6.07 -6.03
CA GLU A 89 -7.68 5.61 -6.67
C GLU A 89 -7.38 5.14 -8.10
N GLY A 90 -7.82 3.95 -8.44
CA GLY A 90 -7.48 3.31 -9.72
C GLY A 90 -6.18 2.50 -9.71
N ALA A 91 -5.21 2.82 -8.84
CA ALA A 91 -4.02 1.99 -8.63
C ALA A 91 -4.25 0.91 -7.57
N LEU A 92 -5.03 1.22 -6.55
CA LEU A 92 -5.52 0.28 -5.56
C LEU A 92 -7.01 0.04 -5.77
N THR A 93 -7.49 -1.16 -5.42
CA THR A 93 -8.92 -1.45 -5.39
C THR A 93 -9.59 -0.76 -4.21
N ASP A 94 -10.91 -0.60 -4.26
CA ASP A 94 -11.66 -0.05 -3.13
C ASP A 94 -11.46 -0.84 -1.84
N VAL A 95 -11.40 -2.17 -1.94
CA VAL A 95 -11.17 -3.05 -0.80
C VAL A 95 -9.79 -2.81 -0.21
N GLN A 96 -8.77 -2.66 -1.03
CA GLN A 96 -7.40 -2.36 -0.58
C GLN A 96 -7.30 -0.98 0.08
N ILE A 97 -7.95 0.03 -0.48
CA ILE A 97 -7.97 1.38 0.08
C ILE A 97 -8.65 1.38 1.46
N LYS A 98 -9.80 0.72 1.59
CA LYS A 98 -10.50 0.59 2.87
C LYS A 98 -9.68 -0.19 3.90
N ALA A 99 -9.02 -1.25 3.47
CA ALA A 99 -8.19 -2.08 4.34
C ALA A 99 -6.98 -1.30 4.88
N VAL A 100 -6.26 -0.56 4.03
CA VAL A 100 -5.12 0.24 4.47
C VAL A 100 -5.55 1.43 5.32
N ALA A 101 -6.67 2.05 5.03
CA ALA A 101 -7.23 3.12 5.86
C ALA A 101 -7.59 2.63 7.26
N ALA A 102 -8.24 1.49 7.37
CA ALA A 102 -8.54 0.86 8.65
C ALA A 102 -7.27 0.50 9.43
N HIS A 103 -6.25 -0.01 8.75
CA HIS A 103 -4.96 -0.34 9.34
C HIS A 103 -4.27 0.89 9.94
N VAL A 104 -4.15 1.97 9.18
CA VAL A 104 -3.53 3.22 9.64
C VAL A 104 -4.32 3.85 10.79
N ALA A 105 -5.64 3.82 10.73
CA ALA A 105 -6.51 4.37 11.78
C ALA A 105 -6.55 3.49 13.05
N SER A 106 -6.13 2.25 12.95
CA SER A 106 -6.15 1.32 14.08
C SER A 106 -5.26 1.79 15.23
N PRO A 107 -5.71 1.68 16.49
CA PRO A 107 -4.85 1.97 17.65
C PRO A 107 -3.57 1.15 17.69
N ALA A 108 -3.59 -0.07 17.15
CA ALA A 108 -2.42 -0.94 17.07
C ALA A 108 -1.36 -0.46 16.08
N PHE A 109 -1.71 0.41 15.12
CA PHE A 109 -0.76 0.97 14.16
C PHE A 109 0.32 1.81 14.84
N ALA A 110 -0.09 2.65 15.78
CA ALA A 110 0.79 3.50 16.56
C ALA A 110 0.34 3.46 18.03
N PRO A 111 0.67 2.39 18.77
CA PRO A 111 0.27 2.29 20.15
C PRO A 111 0.86 3.45 20.95
N MET A 112 0.03 4.05 21.78
CA MET A 112 0.49 5.08 22.72
C MET A 112 1.50 4.49 23.67
N ARG A 113 2.62 5.12 23.76
CA ARG A 113 3.68 4.79 24.71
C ARG A 113 3.42 5.42 26.07
#